data_c93bc145a4a145efc489556e0a3e21b4
#
_entry.id   c93bc145a4a145efc489556e0a3e21b4
#
_cell.length_a   1.000
_cell.length_b   1.000
_cell.length_c   1.000
_cell.angle_alpha   90.00
_cell.angle_beta   90.00
_cell.angle_gamma   90.00
#
_symmetry.space_group_name_H-M   'P 1'
#
loop_
_entity.id
_entity.type
_entity.pdbx_description
1 polymer ?
#
loop_
_entity_poly.entity_id
_entity_poly.type
_entity_poly.pdbx_seq_one_letter_code
_entity_poly.pdbx_strand_id
1 'polypeptide(L)'
;MATVTKLKKFFGKKAKRPARPDADGVTYRPLRPLDERIDSWRVAIDDDRQRAMYDRVAATVDGDAYAALQQKYRDEVEVSDELAVTKYLDLAPWFMIHSRLARLLDIDKRARCSILDIGAGGGQFLAIAKAHGHEVLAFDQPHPPVYGDLLKLFEIPRIEGSVKLGEKLPEEIGRYDLVVINGQVFDVQPNDRTQRWDVPQWASFIEYLCDEHLTYPGTLFIGLNKSAGPTGVEDFLWPLVDLAESHGAAVERKRATMVFDLTEPLRFDEVDYEPWREIGTR
;
A
#
# COMPACT_ATOMS: atom_id res chain seq x y z
N MET A 1 17.00 -16.73 1.26
CA MET A 1 16.20 -17.97 1.09
C MET A 1 14.94 -18.06 1.98
N ALA A 2 14.91 -17.47 3.17
CA ALA A 2 13.72 -17.52 4.04
C ALA A 2 12.50 -16.76 3.47
N THR A 3 12.69 -15.65 2.78
CA THR A 3 11.60 -14.79 2.26
C THR A 3 10.84 -15.43 1.09
N VAL A 4 11.52 -16.12 0.18
CA VAL A 4 10.89 -16.83 -0.96
C VAL A 4 9.97 -17.96 -0.50
N THR A 5 10.39 -18.70 0.54
CA THR A 5 9.57 -19.77 1.11
C THR A 5 8.32 -19.22 1.83
N LYS A 6 8.42 -18.04 2.44
CA LYS A 6 7.29 -17.35 3.06
C LYS A 6 6.22 -16.94 2.04
N LEU A 7 6.61 -16.37 0.88
CA LEU A 7 5.66 -15.95 -0.16
C LEU A 7 4.82 -17.13 -0.69
N LYS A 8 5.42 -18.28 -0.95
CA LYS A 8 4.69 -19.46 -1.46
C LYS A 8 3.69 -20.07 -0.47
N LYS A 9 3.97 -20.05 0.85
CA LYS A 9 3.03 -20.52 1.89
C LYS A 9 1.90 -19.54 2.19
N PHE A 10 2.14 -18.25 1.98
CA PHE A 10 1.26 -17.18 2.39
C PHE A 10 -0.04 -17.10 1.58
N PHE A 11 0.00 -17.43 0.30
CA PHE A 11 -1.12 -17.21 -0.63
C PHE A 11 -1.98 -18.47 -0.88
N GLY A 12 -1.83 -19.50 -0.09
CA GLY A 12 -2.28 -20.87 -0.34
C GLY A 12 -3.77 -21.20 -0.25
N LYS A 13 -4.69 -20.31 0.12
CA LYS A 13 -6.14 -20.53 0.04
C LYS A 13 -6.88 -19.23 -0.21
N LYS A 14 -7.76 -19.24 -1.23
CA LYS A 14 -8.75 -18.17 -1.42
C LYS A 14 -9.71 -18.22 -0.22
N ALA A 15 -9.64 -17.22 0.67
CA ALA A 15 -10.76 -16.97 1.57
C ALA A 15 -12.02 -16.80 0.71
N LYS A 16 -13.09 -17.54 0.98
CA LYS A 16 -14.39 -17.29 0.37
C LYS A 16 -14.76 -15.86 0.71
N ARG A 17 -14.75 -14.98 -0.29
CA ARG A 17 -15.28 -13.63 -0.12
C ARG A 17 -16.71 -13.79 0.38
N PRO A 18 -17.11 -13.10 1.47
CA PRO A 18 -18.54 -12.95 1.75
C PRO A 18 -19.19 -12.38 0.48
N ALA A 19 -20.39 -12.86 0.17
CA ALA A 19 -21.12 -12.47 -1.03
C ALA A 19 -21.08 -10.94 -1.16
N ARG A 20 -20.73 -10.42 -2.35
CA ARG A 20 -20.85 -8.98 -2.63
C ARG A 20 -22.29 -8.60 -2.33
N PRO A 21 -22.54 -7.57 -1.53
CA PRO A 21 -23.87 -6.99 -1.49
C PRO A 21 -24.22 -6.49 -2.90
N ASP A 22 -25.46 -6.68 -3.27
CA ASP A 22 -26.05 -6.55 -4.57
C ASP A 22 -25.68 -5.28 -5.34
N ALA A 23 -25.55 -5.45 -6.65
CA ALA A 23 -25.19 -4.43 -7.65
C ALA A 23 -26.37 -3.47 -7.98
N ASP A 24 -27.25 -3.22 -7.05
CA ASP A 24 -28.34 -2.27 -7.24
C ASP A 24 -27.91 -0.88 -6.79
N GLY A 25 -28.06 0.08 -7.67
CA GLY A 25 -27.73 1.49 -7.66
C GLY A 25 -27.22 2.04 -6.33
N VAL A 26 -25.98 2.43 -6.29
CA VAL A 26 -25.21 2.80 -5.10
C VAL A 26 -25.86 3.97 -4.36
N THR A 27 -26.76 3.64 -3.47
CA THR A 27 -27.10 4.53 -2.37
C THR A 27 -26.10 4.27 -1.25
N TYR A 28 -25.52 5.34 -0.69
CA TYR A 28 -24.69 5.26 0.50
C TYR A 28 -25.37 4.36 1.54
N ARG A 29 -24.83 3.18 1.78
CA ARG A 29 -25.30 2.32 2.86
C ARG A 29 -24.58 2.74 4.12
N PRO A 30 -25.28 3.14 5.19
CA PRO A 30 -24.65 3.41 6.47
C PRO A 30 -23.78 2.23 6.85
N LEU A 31 -22.51 2.50 7.12
CA LEU A 31 -21.65 1.45 7.66
C LEU A 31 -22.21 1.01 9.00
N ARG A 32 -22.16 -0.29 9.27
CA ARG A 32 -22.52 -0.83 10.57
C ARG A 32 -21.54 -0.30 11.64
N PRO A 33 -21.89 -0.36 12.93
CA PRO A 33 -20.93 -0.10 14.00
C PRO A 33 -19.62 -0.83 13.77
N LEU A 34 -18.52 -0.20 14.20
CA LEU A 34 -17.18 -0.68 13.90
C LEU A 34 -16.93 -2.10 14.43
N ASP A 35 -17.36 -2.38 15.66
CA ASP A 35 -17.27 -3.67 16.34
C ASP A 35 -17.97 -4.79 15.56
N GLU A 36 -19.20 -4.58 15.13
CA GLU A 36 -19.92 -5.54 14.29
C GLU A 36 -19.20 -5.81 12.96
N ARG A 37 -18.62 -4.77 12.35
CA ARG A 37 -17.88 -4.90 11.11
C ARG A 37 -16.57 -5.67 11.33
N ILE A 38 -15.84 -5.34 12.40
CA ILE A 38 -14.61 -6.02 12.78
C ILE A 38 -14.88 -7.51 12.99
N ASP A 39 -15.90 -7.87 13.78
CA ASP A 39 -16.24 -9.25 14.05
C ASP A 39 -16.64 -10.02 12.79
N SER A 40 -17.42 -9.39 11.90
CA SER A 40 -17.86 -10.02 10.65
C SER A 40 -16.71 -10.37 9.69
N TRP A 41 -15.61 -9.62 9.71
CA TRP A 41 -14.43 -9.88 8.86
C TRP A 41 -13.38 -10.73 9.55
N ARG A 42 -13.31 -10.66 10.87
CA ARG A 42 -12.39 -11.46 11.70
C ARG A 42 -12.51 -12.95 11.46
N VAL A 43 -13.72 -13.45 11.28
CA VAL A 43 -13.99 -14.88 11.02
C VAL A 43 -13.44 -15.38 9.69
N ALA A 44 -13.13 -14.48 8.76
CA ALA A 44 -12.52 -14.80 7.46
C ALA A 44 -10.99 -14.91 7.52
N ILE A 45 -10.38 -14.66 8.68
CA ILE A 45 -8.93 -14.70 8.88
C ILE A 45 -8.56 -16.06 9.49
N ASP A 46 -8.02 -16.95 8.67
CA ASP A 46 -7.62 -18.30 9.09
C ASP A 46 -6.30 -18.34 9.87
N ASP A 47 -5.44 -17.35 9.70
CA ASP A 47 -4.11 -17.29 10.30
C ASP A 47 -4.14 -16.51 11.61
N ASP A 48 -3.75 -17.18 12.71
CA ASP A 48 -3.83 -16.62 14.06
C ASP A 48 -2.94 -15.38 14.25
N ARG A 49 -1.77 -15.34 13.61
CA ARG A 49 -0.87 -14.20 13.67
C ARG A 49 -1.45 -13.01 12.94
N GLN A 50 -2.03 -13.22 11.77
CA GLN A 50 -2.74 -12.17 11.02
C GLN A 50 -3.94 -11.66 11.82
N ARG A 51 -4.69 -12.58 12.46
CA ARG A 51 -5.84 -12.23 13.30
C ARG A 51 -5.42 -11.36 14.51
N ALA A 52 -4.31 -11.69 15.16
CA ALA A 52 -3.79 -10.91 16.27
C ALA A 52 -3.40 -9.48 15.85
N MET A 53 -2.80 -9.30 14.65
CA MET A 53 -2.51 -7.97 14.10
C MET A 53 -3.78 -7.19 13.78
N TYR A 54 -4.78 -7.86 13.19
CA TYR A 54 -6.08 -7.31 12.88
C TYR A 54 -6.81 -6.83 14.14
N ASP A 55 -6.88 -7.68 15.17
CA ASP A 55 -7.53 -7.36 16.44
C ASP A 55 -6.81 -6.19 17.15
N ARG A 56 -5.48 -6.19 17.09
CA ARG A 56 -4.67 -5.14 17.71
C ARG A 56 -4.94 -3.77 17.09
N VAL A 57 -4.95 -3.65 15.76
CA VAL A 57 -5.22 -2.37 15.11
C VAL A 57 -6.67 -1.94 15.32
N ALA A 58 -7.63 -2.86 15.28
CA ALA A 58 -9.02 -2.55 15.52
C ALA A 58 -9.25 -1.93 16.92
N ALA A 59 -8.52 -2.42 17.92
CA ALA A 59 -8.57 -1.91 19.29
C ALA A 59 -7.96 -0.50 19.46
N THR A 60 -7.21 0.02 18.50
CA THR A 60 -6.65 1.39 18.55
C THR A 60 -7.56 2.45 17.95
N VAL A 61 -8.64 2.06 17.27
CA VAL A 61 -9.53 3.02 16.61
C VAL A 61 -10.44 3.67 17.64
N ASP A 62 -10.42 4.99 17.71
CA ASP A 62 -11.39 5.77 18.48
C ASP A 62 -12.78 5.65 17.80
N GLY A 63 -13.69 4.94 18.46
CA GLY A 63 -15.03 4.65 17.93
C GLY A 63 -15.89 5.90 17.73
N ASP A 64 -15.77 6.89 18.61
CA ASP A 64 -16.54 8.13 18.52
C ASP A 64 -16.02 9.02 17.39
N ALA A 65 -14.69 9.15 17.27
CA ALA A 65 -14.06 9.87 16.17
C ALA A 65 -14.37 9.19 14.81
N TYR A 66 -14.37 7.86 14.77
CA TYR A 66 -14.74 7.12 13.56
C TYR A 66 -16.22 7.31 13.20
N ALA A 67 -17.15 7.28 14.17
CA ALA A 67 -18.56 7.53 13.94
C ALA A 67 -18.81 8.96 13.43
N ALA A 68 -18.10 9.95 14.00
CA ALA A 68 -18.15 11.33 13.52
C ALA A 68 -17.65 11.47 12.08
N LEU A 69 -16.56 10.75 11.73
CA LEU A 69 -16.04 10.71 10.37
C LEU A 69 -17.03 10.08 9.37
N GLN A 70 -17.68 8.99 9.74
CA GLN A 70 -18.72 8.37 8.94
C GLN A 70 -19.91 9.33 8.72
N GLN A 71 -20.31 10.07 9.75
CA GLN A 71 -21.39 11.05 9.64
C GLN A 71 -21.02 12.20 8.72
N LYS A 72 -19.79 12.74 8.85
CA LYS A 72 -19.25 13.79 7.95
C LYS A 72 -19.43 13.37 6.49
N TYR A 73 -18.94 12.20 6.12
CA TYR A 73 -19.01 11.74 4.73
C TYR A 73 -20.41 11.32 4.26
N ARG A 74 -21.31 11.02 5.16
CA ARG A 74 -22.72 10.82 4.82
C ARG A 74 -23.39 12.12 4.40
N ASP A 75 -23.04 13.23 5.04
CA ASP A 75 -23.71 14.51 4.88
C ASP A 75 -23.08 15.38 3.78
N GLU A 76 -21.77 15.22 3.53
CA GLU A 76 -20.97 16.14 2.72
C GLU A 76 -20.51 15.57 1.35
N VAL A 77 -20.66 14.25 1.11
CA VAL A 77 -20.11 13.63 -0.10
C VAL A 77 -21.03 13.81 -1.30
N GLU A 78 -20.48 14.37 -2.37
CA GLU A 78 -21.13 14.35 -3.68
C GLU A 78 -21.23 12.92 -4.24
N VAL A 79 -22.30 12.62 -4.94
CA VAL A 79 -22.59 11.27 -5.48
C VAL A 79 -21.44 10.70 -6.33
N SER A 80 -20.65 11.54 -6.99
CA SER A 80 -19.49 11.13 -7.81
C SER A 80 -18.34 10.56 -6.99
N ASP A 81 -18.16 11.00 -5.73
CA ASP A 81 -17.05 10.59 -4.86
C ASP A 81 -17.44 9.47 -3.89
N GLU A 82 -18.73 9.13 -3.84
CA GLU A 82 -19.30 8.19 -2.88
C GLU A 82 -18.63 6.81 -2.88
N LEU A 83 -18.32 6.26 -4.07
CA LEU A 83 -17.70 4.94 -4.20
C LEU A 83 -16.29 4.90 -3.60
N ALA A 84 -15.50 5.95 -3.79
CA ALA A 84 -14.15 6.01 -3.25
C ALA A 84 -14.19 6.18 -1.73
N VAL A 85 -15.05 7.07 -1.24
CA VAL A 85 -15.20 7.37 0.18
C VAL A 85 -15.72 6.16 0.95
N THR A 86 -16.83 5.56 0.55
CA THR A 86 -17.43 4.42 1.24
C THR A 86 -16.49 3.21 1.25
N LYS A 87 -15.69 3.02 0.18
CA LYS A 87 -14.71 1.95 0.10
C LYS A 87 -13.65 2.04 1.19
N TYR A 88 -13.12 3.24 1.47
CA TYR A 88 -12.00 3.42 2.43
C TYR A 88 -12.48 3.63 3.86
N LEU A 89 -13.69 4.15 4.05
CA LEU A 89 -14.31 4.26 5.37
C LEU A 89 -14.67 2.90 5.99
N ASP A 90 -14.91 1.86 5.20
CA ASP A 90 -15.11 0.51 5.75
C ASP A 90 -13.77 -0.09 6.18
N LEU A 91 -13.34 0.19 7.41
CA LEU A 91 -12.01 -0.18 7.92
C LEU A 91 -11.77 -1.68 7.98
N ALA A 92 -12.80 -2.48 8.28
CA ALA A 92 -12.65 -3.91 8.55
C ALA A 92 -12.04 -4.71 7.38
N PRO A 93 -12.53 -4.63 6.12
CA PRO A 93 -11.89 -5.30 5.00
C PRO A 93 -10.47 -4.80 4.72
N TRP A 94 -10.19 -3.51 4.94
CA TRP A 94 -8.86 -2.96 4.74
C TRP A 94 -7.88 -3.43 5.81
N PHE A 95 -8.28 -3.45 7.07
CA PHE A 95 -7.46 -4.05 8.12
C PHE A 95 -7.16 -5.52 7.85
N MET A 96 -8.14 -6.29 7.35
CA MET A 96 -7.93 -7.68 6.96
C MET A 96 -6.92 -7.82 5.80
N ILE A 97 -7.00 -6.94 4.79
CA ILE A 97 -6.06 -6.96 3.66
C ILE A 97 -4.65 -6.54 4.12
N HIS A 98 -4.56 -5.44 4.86
CA HIS A 98 -3.29 -4.89 5.27
C HIS A 98 -2.63 -5.66 6.43
N SER A 99 -3.38 -6.34 7.29
CA SER A 99 -2.80 -7.27 8.26
C SER A 99 -2.10 -8.46 7.59
N ARG A 100 -2.58 -8.85 6.41
CA ARG A 100 -1.89 -9.84 5.58
C ARG A 100 -0.56 -9.31 5.05
N LEU A 101 -0.52 -8.07 4.57
CA LEU A 101 0.71 -7.40 4.15
C LEU A 101 1.67 -7.23 5.35
N ALA A 102 1.17 -6.74 6.48
CA ALA A 102 1.95 -6.58 7.70
C ALA A 102 2.57 -7.91 8.17
N ARG A 103 1.81 -9.01 8.07
CA ARG A 103 2.33 -10.36 8.37
C ARG A 103 3.41 -10.79 7.38
N LEU A 104 3.25 -10.48 6.09
CA LEU A 104 4.25 -10.79 5.06
C LEU A 104 5.58 -10.09 5.38
N LEU A 105 5.51 -8.83 5.78
CA LEU A 105 6.65 -8.00 6.13
C LEU A 105 7.14 -8.22 7.58
N ASP A 106 6.59 -9.20 8.31
CA ASP A 106 6.94 -9.53 9.69
C ASP A 106 6.83 -8.34 10.67
N ILE A 107 5.89 -7.41 10.45
CA ILE A 107 5.73 -6.17 11.23
C ILE A 107 5.65 -6.44 12.74
N ASP A 108 4.94 -7.49 13.16
CA ASP A 108 4.80 -7.87 14.58
C ASP A 108 6.07 -8.48 15.20
N LYS A 109 7.08 -8.83 14.39
CA LYS A 109 8.35 -9.45 14.81
C LYS A 109 9.58 -8.57 14.60
N ARG A 110 9.43 -7.50 13.82
CA ARG A 110 10.51 -6.54 13.62
C ARG A 110 10.82 -5.81 14.93
N ALA A 111 12.07 -5.55 15.20
CA ALA A 111 12.43 -4.51 16.15
C ALA A 111 11.79 -3.19 15.71
N ARG A 112 11.58 -2.26 16.64
CA ARG A 112 11.08 -0.92 16.29
C ARG A 112 11.92 -0.34 15.14
N CYS A 113 11.24 0.04 14.08
CA CYS A 113 11.83 0.59 12.87
C CYS A 113 11.00 1.74 12.31
N SER A 114 11.58 2.49 11.39
CA SER A 114 10.92 3.57 10.65
C SER A 114 10.34 3.03 9.34
N ILE A 115 9.11 3.45 9.01
CA ILE A 115 8.35 2.95 7.85
C ILE A 115 7.78 4.12 7.06
N LEU A 116 8.10 4.17 5.77
CA LEU A 116 7.49 5.07 4.79
C LEU A 116 6.52 4.28 3.91
N ASP A 117 5.29 4.76 3.75
CA ASP A 117 4.32 4.23 2.80
C ASP A 117 4.05 5.28 1.72
N ILE A 118 4.52 5.02 0.50
CA ILE A 118 4.36 5.90 -0.66
C ILE A 118 3.04 5.55 -1.35
N GLY A 119 2.09 6.48 -1.31
CA GLY A 119 0.72 6.27 -1.72
C GLY A 119 -0.08 5.50 -0.68
N ALA A 120 0.02 5.93 0.56
CA ALA A 120 -0.54 5.28 1.73
C ALA A 120 -2.08 5.16 1.72
N GLY A 121 -2.78 5.93 0.86
CA GLY A 121 -4.23 5.97 0.85
C GLY A 121 -4.80 6.35 2.22
N GLY A 122 -5.71 5.54 2.74
CA GLY A 122 -6.27 5.75 4.08
C GLY A 122 -5.36 5.32 5.24
N GLY A 123 -4.12 4.90 4.99
CA GLY A 123 -3.12 4.60 6.02
C GLY A 123 -3.34 3.33 6.84
N GLN A 124 -4.20 2.42 6.39
CA GLN A 124 -4.55 1.22 7.18
C GLN A 124 -3.34 0.29 7.43
N PHE A 125 -2.39 0.21 6.48
CA PHE A 125 -1.14 -0.51 6.73
C PHE A 125 -0.29 0.16 7.81
N LEU A 126 -0.15 1.47 7.73
CA LEU A 126 0.61 2.26 8.71
C LEU A 126 -0.07 2.25 10.10
N ALA A 127 -1.41 2.21 10.16
CA ALA A 127 -2.13 2.04 11.43
C ALA A 127 -1.76 0.72 12.12
N ILE A 128 -1.64 -0.38 11.35
CA ILE A 128 -1.19 -1.67 11.87
C ILE A 128 0.26 -1.56 12.35
N ALA A 129 1.15 -0.96 11.56
CA ALA A 129 2.55 -0.81 11.92
C ALA A 129 2.72 0.05 13.20
N LYS A 130 2.00 1.18 13.29
CA LYS A 130 1.97 2.05 14.47
C LYS A 130 1.47 1.30 15.71
N ALA A 131 0.40 0.49 15.58
CA ALA A 131 -0.11 -0.34 16.68
C ALA A 131 0.93 -1.37 17.17
N HIS A 132 1.92 -1.72 16.35
CA HIS A 132 3.06 -2.56 16.72
C HIS A 132 4.29 -1.78 17.19
N GLY A 133 4.19 -0.46 17.35
CA GLY A 133 5.23 0.39 17.93
C GLY A 133 6.26 0.92 16.95
N HIS A 134 6.03 0.80 15.64
CA HIS A 134 6.89 1.37 14.62
C HIS A 134 6.65 2.87 14.44
N GLU A 135 7.67 3.58 13.97
CA GLU A 135 7.56 4.95 13.51
C GLU A 135 7.06 4.94 12.07
N VAL A 136 6.06 5.77 11.74
CA VAL A 136 5.40 5.71 10.45
C VAL A 136 5.26 7.08 9.82
N LEU A 137 5.40 7.14 8.49
CA LEU A 137 5.10 8.32 7.68
C LEU A 137 4.30 7.90 6.44
N ALA A 138 3.23 8.64 6.16
CA ALA A 138 2.48 8.53 4.92
C ALA A 138 2.94 9.61 3.94
N PHE A 139 3.18 9.21 2.69
CA PHE A 139 3.31 10.12 1.57
C PHE A 139 2.20 9.83 0.56
N ASP A 140 1.31 10.79 0.33
CA ASP A 140 0.19 10.63 -0.60
C ASP A 140 -0.35 11.98 -1.09
N GLN A 141 -1.02 11.95 -2.23
CA GLN A 141 -1.70 13.11 -2.79
C GLN A 141 -2.87 13.59 -1.90
N PRO A 142 -3.25 14.89 -1.94
CA PRO A 142 -4.28 15.45 -1.07
C PRO A 142 -5.69 14.87 -1.33
N HIS A 143 -5.94 14.28 -2.46
CA HIS A 143 -7.24 13.74 -2.86
C HIS A 143 -7.24 12.21 -3.00
N PRO A 144 -8.37 11.56 -2.67
CA PRO A 144 -9.58 12.14 -2.08
C PRO A 144 -9.40 12.53 -0.60
N PRO A 145 -10.16 13.51 -0.08
CA PRO A 145 -10.02 14.02 1.30
C PRO A 145 -10.12 12.97 2.38
N VAL A 146 -10.86 11.89 2.14
CA VAL A 146 -11.03 10.77 3.07
C VAL A 146 -9.69 10.14 3.49
N TYR A 147 -8.66 10.20 2.64
CA TYR A 147 -7.34 9.69 2.99
C TYR A 147 -6.72 10.49 4.14
N GLY A 148 -6.73 11.83 4.00
CA GLY A 148 -6.22 12.70 5.05
C GLY A 148 -7.00 12.59 6.36
N ASP A 149 -8.30 12.42 6.30
CA ASP A 149 -9.13 12.29 7.48
C ASP A 149 -8.93 10.93 8.19
N LEU A 150 -8.73 9.85 7.43
CA LEU A 150 -8.38 8.54 8.00
C LEU A 150 -6.97 8.55 8.61
N LEU A 151 -5.99 9.20 7.97
CA LEU A 151 -4.67 9.36 8.54
C LEU A 151 -4.71 10.15 9.86
N LYS A 152 -5.56 11.20 9.96
CA LYS A 152 -5.81 11.93 11.21
C LYS A 152 -6.47 11.04 12.27
N LEU A 153 -7.47 10.23 11.89
CA LEU A 153 -8.12 9.27 12.79
C LEU A 153 -7.10 8.31 13.41
N PHE A 154 -6.13 7.85 12.63
CA PHE A 154 -5.05 6.97 13.10
C PHE A 154 -3.86 7.73 13.69
N GLU A 155 -3.91 9.08 13.73
CA GLU A 155 -2.79 9.93 14.14
C GLU A 155 -1.49 9.59 13.42
N ILE A 156 -1.55 9.41 12.10
CA ILE A 156 -0.40 9.13 11.24
C ILE A 156 0.08 10.44 10.63
N PRO A 157 1.37 10.80 10.80
CA PRO A 157 1.94 11.95 10.12
C PRO A 157 1.92 11.75 8.60
N ARG A 158 1.67 12.83 7.86
CA ARG A 158 1.55 12.82 6.40
C ARG A 158 2.32 13.98 5.78
N ILE A 159 3.04 13.67 4.71
CA ILE A 159 3.52 14.66 3.74
C ILE A 159 2.64 14.53 2.50
N GLU A 160 2.08 15.66 2.06
CA GLU A 160 1.23 15.69 0.86
C GLU A 160 2.07 15.90 -0.38
N GLY A 161 1.85 15.06 -1.40
CA GLY A 161 2.54 15.14 -2.67
C GLY A 161 2.16 14.02 -3.60
N SER A 162 2.71 14.06 -4.81
CA SER A 162 2.50 13.03 -5.82
C SER A 162 3.85 12.57 -6.36
N VAL A 163 3.98 11.27 -6.60
CA VAL A 163 5.12 10.73 -7.35
C VAL A 163 4.91 11.09 -8.81
N LYS A 164 5.91 11.75 -9.40
CA LYS A 164 5.93 12.05 -10.83
C LYS A 164 7.24 11.59 -11.44
N LEU A 165 7.19 11.17 -12.68
CA LEU A 165 8.35 10.65 -13.40
C LEU A 165 9.49 11.68 -13.41
N GLY A 166 10.67 11.29 -12.94
CA GLY A 166 11.86 12.12 -12.86
C GLY A 166 11.89 13.18 -11.77
N GLU A 167 10.78 13.40 -11.05
CA GLU A 167 10.75 14.34 -9.92
C GLU A 167 11.21 13.70 -8.62
N LYS A 168 11.96 14.44 -7.81
CA LYS A 168 12.33 14.01 -6.46
C LYS A 168 11.12 14.06 -5.54
N LEU A 169 11.08 13.15 -4.59
CA LEU A 169 10.20 13.27 -3.43
C LEU A 169 10.65 14.47 -2.56
N PRO A 170 9.74 15.04 -1.74
CA PRO A 170 10.08 16.12 -0.81
C PRO A 170 11.27 15.77 0.09
N GLU A 171 12.16 16.74 0.34
CA GLU A 171 13.38 16.53 1.14
C GLU A 171 13.08 16.13 2.59
N GLU A 172 11.92 16.54 3.13
CA GLU A 172 11.46 16.19 4.48
C GLU A 172 11.19 14.69 4.68
N ILE A 173 11.04 13.92 3.61
CA ILE A 173 10.74 12.49 3.71
C ILE A 173 11.89 11.74 4.40
N GLY A 174 13.14 12.03 4.08
CA GLY A 174 14.26 11.35 4.72
C GLY A 174 14.41 9.87 4.35
N ARG A 175 15.02 9.08 5.26
CA ARG A 175 15.35 7.63 5.06
C ARG A 175 14.64 6.75 6.07
N TYR A 176 14.28 5.52 5.63
CA TYR A 176 13.47 4.56 6.39
C TYR A 176 14.04 3.14 6.33
N ASP A 177 13.79 2.36 7.37
CA ASP A 177 14.17 0.94 7.42
C ASP A 177 13.27 0.06 6.54
N LEU A 178 12.05 0.53 6.29
CA LEU A 178 11.10 -0.11 5.41
C LEU A 178 10.39 0.95 4.56
N VAL A 179 10.52 0.82 3.24
CA VAL A 179 9.76 1.60 2.26
C VAL A 179 8.71 0.70 1.60
N VAL A 180 7.46 1.15 1.60
CA VAL A 180 6.32 0.40 1.05
C VAL A 180 5.67 1.19 -0.07
N ILE A 181 5.40 0.51 -1.18
CA ILE A 181 4.59 0.98 -2.30
C ILE A 181 3.57 -0.13 -2.56
N ASN A 182 2.29 0.12 -2.29
CA ASN A 182 1.29 -0.94 -2.41
C ASN A 182 0.05 -0.53 -3.19
N GLY A 183 -0.12 -1.09 -4.38
CA GLY A 183 -1.34 -0.92 -5.19
C GLY A 183 -1.46 0.46 -5.84
N GLN A 184 -0.35 1.10 -6.12
CA GLN A 184 -0.27 2.46 -6.66
C GLN A 184 -0.66 2.55 -8.13
N VAL A 185 -1.01 3.77 -8.54
CA VAL A 185 -1.35 4.13 -9.92
C VAL A 185 -0.57 5.35 -10.41
N PHE A 186 0.44 5.81 -9.69
CA PHE A 186 1.24 6.97 -10.10
C PHE A 186 2.10 6.70 -11.35
N ASP A 187 2.34 5.42 -11.65
CA ASP A 187 2.99 4.98 -12.87
C ASP A 187 2.11 5.09 -14.13
N VAL A 188 0.86 5.53 -13.97
CA VAL A 188 -0.10 5.74 -15.06
C VAL A 188 -0.10 7.21 -15.47
N GLN A 189 0.07 7.47 -16.77
CA GLN A 189 0.02 8.85 -17.27
C GLN A 189 -1.36 9.49 -17.02
N PRO A 190 -1.42 10.73 -16.51
CA PRO A 190 -2.70 11.37 -16.17
C PRO A 190 -3.66 11.51 -17.36
N ASN A 191 -3.10 11.73 -18.55
CA ASN A 191 -3.87 11.98 -19.78
C ASN A 191 -4.09 10.73 -20.65
N ASP A 192 -3.37 9.65 -20.36
CA ASP A 192 -3.49 8.39 -21.10
C ASP A 192 -3.23 7.20 -20.16
N ARG A 193 -4.31 6.64 -19.65
CA ARG A 193 -4.25 5.49 -18.72
C ARG A 193 -3.70 4.20 -19.36
N THR A 194 -3.48 4.19 -20.66
CA THR A 194 -2.82 3.08 -21.35
C THR A 194 -1.31 3.20 -21.33
N GLN A 195 -0.80 4.40 -21.08
CA GLN A 195 0.63 4.65 -20.94
C GLN A 195 1.04 4.56 -19.46
N ARG A 196 1.96 3.68 -19.20
CA ARG A 196 2.55 3.44 -17.88
C ARG A 196 4.06 3.58 -17.98
N TRP A 197 4.69 3.67 -16.84
CA TRP A 197 6.15 3.60 -16.77
C TRP A 197 6.62 2.26 -17.31
N ASP A 198 7.64 2.32 -18.13
CA ASP A 198 8.36 1.15 -18.64
C ASP A 198 9.34 0.57 -17.61
N VAL A 199 10.01 -0.52 -17.96
CA VAL A 199 10.98 -1.16 -17.06
C VAL A 199 12.15 -0.26 -16.72
N PRO A 200 12.78 0.47 -17.68
CA PRO A 200 13.80 1.48 -17.39
C PRO A 200 13.38 2.54 -16.41
N GLN A 201 12.19 3.09 -16.55
CA GLN A 201 11.66 4.11 -15.63
C GLN A 201 11.42 3.57 -14.21
N TRP A 202 10.89 2.37 -14.10
CA TRP A 202 10.74 1.68 -12.81
C TRP A 202 12.09 1.34 -12.18
N ALA A 203 13.07 0.84 -12.95
CA ALA A 203 14.42 0.56 -12.45
C ALA A 203 15.07 1.80 -11.87
N SER A 204 15.03 2.91 -12.62
CA SER A 204 15.53 4.20 -12.16
C SER A 204 14.85 4.70 -10.89
N PHE A 205 13.52 4.55 -10.77
CA PHE A 205 12.78 4.92 -9.56
C PHE A 205 13.13 4.04 -8.36
N ILE A 206 13.26 2.74 -8.56
CA ILE A 206 13.65 1.80 -7.49
C ILE A 206 15.04 2.14 -6.95
N GLU A 207 16.03 2.38 -7.84
CA GLU A 207 17.36 2.80 -7.42
C GLU A 207 17.35 4.14 -6.69
N TYR A 208 16.58 5.12 -7.20
CA TYR A 208 16.40 6.39 -6.51
C TYR A 208 15.87 6.21 -5.09
N LEU A 209 14.88 5.35 -4.88
CA LEU A 209 14.35 5.06 -3.55
C LEU A 209 15.41 4.38 -2.65
N CYS A 210 16.18 3.46 -3.20
CA CYS A 210 17.27 2.82 -2.49
C CYS A 210 18.34 3.84 -2.07
N ASP A 211 18.70 4.76 -2.94
CA ASP A 211 19.75 5.75 -2.67
C ASP A 211 19.33 6.83 -1.68
N GLU A 212 18.08 7.32 -1.80
CA GLU A 212 17.66 8.54 -1.08
C GLU A 212 16.76 8.23 0.12
N HIS A 213 15.99 7.13 0.09
CA HIS A 213 14.91 6.90 1.05
C HIS A 213 15.00 5.58 1.84
N LEU A 214 15.99 4.72 1.56
CA LEU A 214 16.18 3.48 2.30
C LEU A 214 17.44 3.54 3.16
N THR A 215 17.36 3.08 4.42
CA THR A 215 18.52 2.79 5.27
C THR A 215 19.02 1.38 5.01
N TYR A 216 20.24 1.07 5.44
CA TYR A 216 20.83 -0.26 5.27
C TYR A 216 21.29 -0.84 6.61
N PRO A 217 20.96 -2.11 6.93
CA PRO A 217 20.08 -3.00 6.16
C PRO A 217 18.62 -2.51 6.15
N GLY A 218 17.94 -2.64 5.02
CA GLY A 218 16.56 -2.16 4.84
C GLY A 218 15.74 -3.05 3.94
N THR A 219 14.43 -2.78 3.91
CA THR A 219 13.48 -3.52 3.08
C THR A 219 12.71 -2.57 2.18
N LEU A 220 12.64 -2.87 0.87
CA LEU A 220 11.75 -2.22 -0.08
C LEU A 220 10.65 -3.22 -0.50
N PHE A 221 9.40 -2.84 -0.32
CA PHE A 221 8.24 -3.59 -0.80
C PHE A 221 7.53 -2.85 -1.92
N ILE A 222 7.28 -3.54 -3.03
CA ILE A 222 6.50 -3.01 -4.15
C ILE A 222 5.39 -4.00 -4.49
N GLY A 223 4.14 -3.55 -4.38
CA GLY A 223 2.95 -4.25 -4.84
C GLY A 223 2.28 -3.46 -5.97
N LEU A 224 2.40 -3.96 -7.19
CA LEU A 224 1.87 -3.29 -8.38
C LEU A 224 0.35 -3.45 -8.48
N ASN A 225 -0.33 -2.40 -8.92
CA ASN A 225 -1.78 -2.42 -9.09
C ASN A 225 -2.16 -3.04 -10.44
N LYS A 226 -2.71 -4.25 -10.40
CA LYS A 226 -3.16 -4.96 -11.60
C LYS A 226 -4.47 -4.45 -12.19
N SER A 227 -5.30 -3.80 -11.39
CA SER A 227 -6.65 -3.39 -11.80
C SER A 227 -6.69 -2.04 -12.51
N ALA A 228 -5.56 -1.35 -12.67
CA ALA A 228 -5.51 0.02 -13.18
C ALA A 228 -5.51 0.13 -14.72
N GLY A 229 -5.56 -0.96 -15.46
CA GLY A 229 -5.55 -0.94 -16.94
C GLY A 229 -6.77 -1.60 -17.57
N PRO A 230 -7.18 -1.16 -18.78
CA PRO A 230 -8.32 -1.74 -19.50
C PRO A 230 -8.10 -3.17 -20.00
N THR A 231 -6.86 -3.66 -20.03
CA THR A 231 -6.45 -4.94 -20.61
C THR A 231 -5.85 -5.94 -19.63
N GLY A 232 -5.87 -5.61 -18.30
CA GLY A 232 -5.12 -6.42 -17.33
C GLY A 232 -3.61 -6.26 -17.59
N VAL A 233 -2.96 -5.56 -16.71
CA VAL A 233 -1.57 -5.07 -16.81
C VAL A 233 -0.51 -6.19 -16.88
N GLU A 234 -0.93 -7.44 -17.07
CA GLU A 234 -0.05 -8.59 -16.88
C GLU A 234 1.19 -8.56 -17.78
N ASP A 235 1.01 -8.33 -19.07
CA ASP A 235 2.14 -8.40 -20.04
C ASP A 235 3.19 -7.30 -19.83
N PHE A 236 2.77 -6.12 -19.39
CA PHE A 236 3.65 -4.98 -19.15
C PHE A 236 4.47 -5.12 -17.84
N LEU A 237 3.90 -5.72 -16.83
CA LEU A 237 4.52 -5.80 -15.49
C LEU A 237 5.47 -6.99 -15.33
N TRP A 238 5.35 -8.02 -16.18
CA TRP A 238 6.20 -9.19 -16.05
C TRP A 238 7.69 -8.91 -16.24
N PRO A 239 8.12 -8.11 -17.23
CA PRO A 239 9.53 -7.76 -17.35
C PRO A 239 10.12 -7.08 -16.10
N LEU A 240 9.35 -6.21 -15.43
CA LEU A 240 9.79 -5.61 -14.16
C LEU A 240 9.87 -6.64 -13.03
N VAL A 241 8.90 -7.55 -12.96
CA VAL A 241 8.91 -8.63 -11.96
C VAL A 241 10.06 -9.59 -12.19
N ASP A 242 10.37 -9.92 -13.46
CA ASP A 242 11.52 -10.76 -13.84
C ASP A 242 12.85 -10.09 -13.48
N LEU A 243 12.97 -8.79 -13.76
CA LEU A 243 14.14 -7.98 -13.39
C LEU A 243 14.32 -7.96 -11.85
N ALA A 244 13.27 -7.72 -11.11
CA ALA A 244 13.34 -7.74 -9.65
C ALA A 244 13.78 -9.11 -9.10
N GLU A 245 13.23 -10.20 -9.66
CA GLU A 245 13.59 -11.57 -9.25
C GLU A 245 15.06 -11.90 -9.57
N SER A 246 15.59 -11.47 -10.73
CA SER A 246 17.00 -11.64 -11.10
C SER A 246 17.96 -10.89 -10.17
N HIS A 247 17.49 -9.80 -9.54
CA HIS A 247 18.23 -9.02 -8.54
C HIS A 247 17.90 -9.40 -7.09
N GLY A 248 17.42 -10.61 -6.86
CA GLY A 248 17.27 -11.18 -5.54
C GLY A 248 15.98 -10.81 -4.80
N ALA A 249 15.04 -10.10 -5.43
CA ALA A 249 13.75 -9.87 -4.83
C ALA A 249 12.98 -11.19 -4.61
N ALA A 250 12.31 -11.29 -3.48
CA ALA A 250 11.31 -12.32 -3.28
C ALA A 250 10.01 -11.91 -3.98
N VAL A 251 9.55 -12.71 -4.94
CA VAL A 251 8.44 -12.34 -5.84
C VAL A 251 7.21 -13.22 -5.66
N GLU A 252 6.02 -12.61 -5.63
CA GLU A 252 4.73 -13.29 -5.77
C GLU A 252 4.07 -12.84 -7.08
N ARG A 253 4.24 -13.64 -8.14
CA ARG A 253 3.78 -13.28 -9.51
C ARG A 253 2.28 -13.05 -9.61
N LYS A 254 1.44 -13.85 -8.96
CA LYS A 254 -0.02 -13.68 -9.02
C LYS A 254 -0.50 -12.31 -8.56
N ARG A 255 0.27 -11.67 -7.70
CA ARG A 255 -0.04 -10.35 -7.12
C ARG A 255 0.87 -9.25 -7.61
N ALA A 256 1.85 -9.58 -8.44
CA ALA A 256 2.88 -8.66 -8.89
C ALA A 256 3.50 -7.90 -7.70
N THR A 257 3.89 -8.65 -6.65
CA THR A 257 4.56 -8.10 -5.48
C THR A 257 6.02 -8.52 -5.44
N MET A 258 6.89 -7.61 -5.05
CA MET A 258 8.33 -7.76 -4.96
C MET A 258 8.79 -7.27 -3.58
N VAL A 259 9.66 -8.03 -2.93
CA VAL A 259 10.27 -7.67 -1.63
C VAL A 259 11.77 -7.76 -1.78
N PHE A 260 12.45 -6.66 -1.60
CA PHE A 260 13.91 -6.59 -1.57
C PHE A 260 14.35 -6.42 -0.12
N ASP A 261 15.09 -7.39 0.42
CA ASP A 261 15.81 -7.26 1.69
C ASP A 261 17.27 -6.91 1.34
N LEU A 262 17.65 -5.65 1.54
CA LEU A 262 18.88 -5.06 1.02
C LEU A 262 19.87 -4.76 2.15
N THR A 263 21.14 -5.05 1.92
CA THR A 263 22.25 -4.67 2.80
C THR A 263 23.10 -3.53 2.22
N GLU A 264 22.87 -3.20 0.96
CA GLU A 264 23.53 -2.14 0.19
C GLU A 264 22.57 -1.63 -0.91
N PRO A 265 22.85 -0.49 -1.53
CA PRO A 265 22.03 0.04 -2.61
C PRO A 265 21.89 -0.93 -3.79
N LEU A 266 20.66 -1.11 -4.27
CA LEU A 266 20.36 -1.92 -5.45
C LEU A 266 20.81 -1.21 -6.72
N ARG A 267 21.29 -1.98 -7.72
CA ARG A 267 21.63 -1.52 -9.07
C ARG A 267 21.11 -2.50 -10.11
N PHE A 268 20.68 -1.95 -11.25
CA PHE A 268 20.19 -2.72 -12.40
C PHE A 268 21.12 -2.48 -13.60
N ASP A 269 22.39 -2.92 -13.48
CA ASP A 269 23.48 -2.63 -14.42
C ASP A 269 23.19 -3.07 -15.88
N GLU A 270 22.29 -4.05 -16.08
CA GLU A 270 21.90 -4.54 -17.39
C GLU A 270 20.79 -3.74 -18.07
N VAL A 271 20.19 -2.79 -17.37
CA VAL A 271 19.10 -1.95 -17.91
C VAL A 271 19.66 -0.61 -18.33
N ASP A 272 19.55 -0.28 -19.60
CA ASP A 272 19.89 1.05 -20.09
C ASP A 272 18.76 2.03 -19.73
N TYR A 273 19.01 2.91 -18.75
CA TYR A 273 18.04 3.91 -18.28
C TYR A 273 18.74 5.22 -17.92
N GLU A 274 17.97 6.31 -18.04
CA GLU A 274 18.41 7.60 -17.50
C GLU A 274 18.25 7.61 -15.96
N PRO A 275 19.22 8.16 -15.20
CA PRO A 275 19.07 8.36 -13.75
C PRO A 275 17.78 9.11 -13.44
N TRP A 276 17.09 8.75 -12.35
CA TRP A 276 15.77 9.30 -12.02
C TRP A 276 15.69 10.83 -12.11
N ARG A 277 16.75 11.51 -11.71
CA ARG A 277 16.83 12.98 -11.73
C ARG A 277 17.01 13.59 -13.12
N GLU A 278 17.33 12.81 -14.11
CA GLU A 278 17.59 13.25 -15.49
C GLU A 278 16.43 12.96 -16.42
N ILE A 279 15.49 12.10 -15.99
CA ILE A 279 14.29 11.77 -16.76
C ILE A 279 13.43 13.03 -16.91
N GLY A 280 13.16 13.42 -18.18
CA GLY A 280 12.28 14.55 -18.47
C GLY A 280 12.90 15.94 -18.39
N THR A 281 14.24 16.04 -18.25
CA THR A 281 14.96 17.33 -18.30
C THR A 281 15.32 17.75 -19.73
N ARG A 282 14.93 16.99 -20.75
CA ARG A 282 15.16 17.25 -22.17
C ARG A 282 13.94 17.81 -22.88
#